data_47f39d97e2bea0401fc0b16167612f35
#
_entry.id   47f39d97e2bea0401fc0b16167612f35
#
_cell.length_a   1.000
_cell.length_b   1.000
_cell.length_c   1.000
_cell.angle_alpha   90.00
_cell.angle_beta   90.00
_cell.angle_gamma   90.00
#
_symmetry.space_group_name_H-M   'P 1'
#
loop_
_entity.id
_entity.type
_entity.pdbx_description
1 polymer ?
#
loop_
_entity_poly.entity_id
_entity_poly.type
_entity_poly.pdbx_seq_one_letter_code
_entity_poly.pdbx_strand_id
1 'polypeptide(L)'
;HLISLVARIIVLLGLLLPGSVPANPNGEPVQTAETPPPRPETPVMATTVPGSGEADLILMNRHVVRFRSSLLGSPASQRAERGERNLSTILARDESDEVKVQHNQMGNIFLVGGQLAFILTHDDVDKLSGETLEGLTHSTLDKLRRVIAETRESRDSEAMARGAAAAAA
;
A
#
# COMPACT_ATOMS: atom_id res chain seq x y z
N HIS A 1 -15.78 30.59 8.18
CA HIS A 1 -17.07 29.92 8.37
C HIS A 1 -17.15 28.65 7.54
N LEU A 2 -16.37 27.65 7.89
CA LEU A 2 -16.56 26.25 7.38
C LEU A 2 -15.87 25.23 8.29
N ILE A 3 -16.03 25.43 9.61
CA ILE A 3 -15.56 24.47 10.63
C ILE A 3 -16.78 24.12 11.47
N SER A 4 -17.69 23.31 10.96
CA SER A 4 -18.78 22.78 11.79
C SER A 4 -19.61 21.69 11.08
N LEU A 5 -18.97 20.63 10.58
CA LEU A 5 -19.75 19.50 10.05
C LEU A 5 -19.09 18.12 10.21
N VAL A 6 -18.26 17.89 11.21
CA VAL A 6 -17.69 16.54 11.46
C VAL A 6 -17.91 16.04 12.89
N ALA A 7 -18.77 16.68 13.65
CA ALA A 7 -19.02 16.28 15.04
C ALA A 7 -20.46 15.81 15.28
N ARG A 8 -20.95 14.82 14.52
CA ARG A 8 -22.21 14.12 14.89
C ARG A 8 -22.27 12.78 14.15
N ILE A 9 -21.70 11.73 14.65
CA ILE A 9 -22.11 10.32 14.52
C ILE A 9 -21.19 9.50 15.44
N ILE A 10 -21.38 9.52 16.73
CA ILE A 10 -21.05 8.44 17.68
C ILE A 10 -21.94 8.65 18.90
N VAL A 11 -23.14 8.15 18.84
CA VAL A 11 -23.93 7.69 20.00
C VAL A 11 -25.07 6.85 19.42
N LEU A 12 -24.94 5.56 19.42
CA LEU A 12 -26.01 4.56 19.59
C LEU A 12 -25.44 3.19 19.24
N LEU A 13 -24.99 2.43 20.22
CA LEU A 13 -25.36 1.03 20.41
C LEU A 13 -24.72 0.51 21.69
N GLY A 14 -25.35 0.80 22.78
CA GLY A 14 -25.20 0.06 24.04
C GLY A 14 -26.41 -0.86 24.20
N LEU A 15 -26.20 -1.96 24.84
CA LEU A 15 -27.16 -2.86 25.41
C LEU A 15 -27.58 -4.06 24.54
N LEU A 16 -26.92 -5.21 24.72
CA LEU A 16 -27.61 -6.50 24.67
C LEU A 16 -27.03 -7.49 25.68
N LEU A 17 -27.90 -7.95 26.50
CA LEU A 17 -27.98 -8.85 27.66
C LEU A 17 -27.24 -10.20 27.54
N PRO A 18 -26.83 -10.81 28.71
CA PRO A 18 -26.26 -12.15 28.73
C PRO A 18 -27.38 -13.19 28.62
N GLY A 19 -27.30 -14.01 27.58
CA GLY A 19 -28.17 -15.17 27.40
C GLY A 19 -27.76 -16.33 28.31
N SER A 20 -28.67 -16.75 29.18
CA SER A 20 -28.57 -17.91 30.07
C SER A 20 -28.44 -19.21 29.27
N VAL A 21 -27.46 -20.05 29.61
CA VAL A 21 -27.30 -21.42 29.10
C VAL A 21 -28.22 -22.32 29.96
N PRO A 22 -29.18 -23.10 29.40
CA PRO A 22 -29.90 -24.09 30.15
C PRO A 22 -29.03 -25.32 30.42
N ALA A 23 -28.99 -25.74 31.68
CA ALA A 23 -28.39 -27.00 32.09
C ALA A 23 -29.20 -28.19 31.50
N ASN A 24 -28.49 -29.12 30.89
CA ASN A 24 -29.05 -30.37 30.40
C ASN A 24 -28.99 -31.44 31.52
N PRO A 25 -30.13 -31.96 32.06
CA PRO A 25 -30.13 -32.91 33.15
C PRO A 25 -30.28 -34.37 32.70
N ASN A 26 -29.65 -34.82 31.66
CA ASN A 26 -29.64 -36.23 31.28
C ASN A 26 -28.21 -36.75 31.19
N GLY A 27 -27.80 -37.39 32.31
CA GLY A 27 -26.56 -38.19 32.36
C GLY A 27 -26.72 -39.44 31.51
N GLU A 28 -26.00 -39.51 30.42
CA GLU A 28 -25.72 -40.76 29.70
C GLU A 28 -24.25 -41.16 29.93
N PRO A 29 -23.96 -42.47 30.02
CA PRO A 29 -22.67 -42.97 30.45
C PRO A 29 -21.59 -42.66 29.40
N VAL A 30 -20.46 -42.19 29.91
CA VAL A 30 -19.24 -41.95 29.13
C VAL A 30 -18.84 -43.24 28.41
N GLN A 31 -19.11 -43.33 27.11
CA GLN A 31 -18.42 -44.27 26.23
C GLN A 31 -16.98 -43.84 26.10
N THR A 32 -16.07 -44.70 26.58
CA THR A 32 -14.63 -44.59 26.36
C THR A 32 -14.39 -44.56 24.87
N ALA A 33 -14.19 -43.37 24.33
CA ALA A 33 -13.81 -43.20 22.92
C ALA A 33 -12.43 -43.74 22.74
N GLU A 34 -12.35 -44.86 22.03
CA GLU A 34 -11.18 -45.45 21.47
C GLU A 34 -10.45 -44.38 20.63
N THR A 35 -9.24 -44.07 21.02
CA THR A 35 -8.39 -43.10 20.32
C THR A 35 -8.19 -43.56 18.87
N PRO A 36 -8.67 -42.84 17.86
CA PRO A 36 -8.42 -43.20 16.47
C PRO A 36 -6.89 -43.15 16.20
N PRO A 37 -6.37 -44.09 15.40
CA PRO A 37 -4.94 -44.09 15.07
C PRO A 37 -4.53 -42.78 14.43
N PRO A 38 -3.28 -42.31 14.64
CA PRO A 38 -2.81 -41.05 14.10
C PRO A 38 -2.95 -41.12 12.58
N ARG A 39 -3.78 -40.21 12.05
CA ARG A 39 -3.89 -39.99 10.61
C ARG A 39 -2.53 -39.53 10.11
N PRO A 40 -1.95 -40.15 9.05
CA PRO A 40 -0.69 -39.66 8.50
C PRO A 40 -0.86 -38.19 8.16
N GLU A 41 -0.03 -37.37 8.80
CA GLU A 41 0.04 -35.95 8.52
C GLU A 41 0.51 -35.80 7.06
N THR A 42 -0.44 -35.54 6.19
CA THR A 42 -0.10 -35.05 4.84
C THR A 42 0.76 -33.81 5.07
N PRO A 43 1.97 -33.73 4.49
CA PRO A 43 2.77 -32.52 4.60
C PRO A 43 1.91 -31.39 4.10
N VAL A 44 1.56 -30.49 5.01
CA VAL A 44 0.91 -29.22 4.66
C VAL A 44 1.96 -28.53 3.81
N MET A 45 1.81 -28.63 2.50
CA MET A 45 2.56 -27.78 1.58
C MET A 45 2.29 -26.37 2.06
N ALA A 46 3.33 -25.73 2.60
CA ALA A 46 3.28 -24.32 2.92
C ALA A 46 2.82 -23.63 1.65
N THR A 47 1.55 -23.24 1.63
CA THR A 47 1.01 -22.41 0.57
C THR A 47 1.79 -21.12 0.67
N THR A 48 2.84 -21.00 -0.13
CA THR A 48 3.56 -19.74 -0.32
C THR A 48 2.52 -18.77 -0.83
N VAL A 49 2.07 -17.89 0.06
CA VAL A 49 1.15 -16.81 -0.31
C VAL A 49 1.88 -16.00 -1.38
N PRO A 50 1.38 -15.95 -2.64
CA PRO A 50 2.00 -15.13 -3.67
C PRO A 50 1.87 -13.68 -3.23
N GLY A 51 2.98 -13.02 -2.90
CA GLY A 51 2.98 -11.60 -2.58
C GLY A 51 3.63 -11.18 -1.27
N SER A 52 4.27 -12.10 -0.52
CA SER A 52 5.03 -11.73 0.69
C SER A 52 6.48 -11.31 0.42
N GLY A 53 6.86 -11.17 -0.84
CA GLY A 53 8.19 -10.74 -1.26
C GLY A 53 8.31 -9.23 -1.42
N GLU A 54 9.56 -8.75 -1.51
CA GLU A 54 9.87 -7.37 -1.87
C GLU A 54 9.38 -7.04 -3.28
N ALA A 55 9.04 -5.78 -3.56
CA ALA A 55 8.61 -5.33 -4.86
C ALA A 55 9.10 -3.91 -5.15
N ASP A 56 9.56 -3.69 -6.37
CA ASP A 56 10.04 -2.40 -6.83
C ASP A 56 8.89 -1.59 -7.44
N LEU A 57 8.78 -0.32 -7.04
CA LEU A 57 7.97 0.66 -7.73
C LEU A 57 8.81 1.22 -8.90
N ILE A 58 8.34 0.99 -10.12
CA ILE A 58 9.00 1.43 -11.34
C ILE A 58 8.09 2.44 -12.04
N LEU A 59 8.61 3.60 -12.37
CA LEU A 59 7.90 4.64 -13.10
C LEU A 59 8.70 4.99 -14.37
N MET A 60 8.06 4.90 -15.53
CA MET A 60 8.72 5.17 -16.82
C MET A 60 10.07 4.44 -16.97
N ASN A 61 10.07 3.15 -16.63
CA ASN A 61 11.27 2.29 -16.64
C ASN A 61 12.40 2.74 -15.69
N ARG A 62 12.09 3.55 -14.67
CA ARG A 62 13.02 4.03 -13.65
C ARG A 62 12.61 3.50 -12.28
N HIS A 63 13.56 2.93 -11.55
CA HIS A 63 13.35 2.49 -10.17
C HIS A 63 13.20 3.70 -9.25
N VAL A 64 12.06 3.78 -8.56
CA VAL A 64 11.76 4.83 -7.58
C VAL A 64 12.08 4.36 -6.17
N VAL A 65 11.42 3.27 -5.73
CA VAL A 65 11.60 2.72 -4.38
C VAL A 65 11.24 1.23 -4.35
N ARG A 66 11.80 0.51 -3.39
CA ARG A 66 11.47 -0.89 -3.08
C ARG A 66 10.59 -0.96 -1.86
N PHE A 67 9.45 -1.60 -1.98
CA PHE A 67 8.62 -2.00 -0.85
C PHE A 67 9.08 -3.37 -0.33
N ARG A 68 9.29 -3.47 0.98
CA ARG A 68 9.80 -4.68 1.63
C ARG A 68 8.76 -5.34 2.53
N SER A 69 7.66 -4.67 2.78
CA SER A 69 6.64 -5.12 3.74
C SER A 69 5.23 -5.02 3.18
N SER A 70 4.31 -5.72 3.83
CA SER A 70 2.89 -5.51 3.61
C SER A 70 2.39 -4.31 4.43
N LEU A 71 1.37 -3.62 3.94
CA LEU A 71 0.70 -2.53 4.64
C LEU A 71 -0.80 -2.74 4.60
N LEU A 72 -1.46 -2.79 5.75
CA LEU A 72 -2.92 -2.97 5.87
C LEU A 72 -3.45 -4.15 5.04
N GLY A 73 -2.74 -5.28 5.08
CA GLY A 73 -3.11 -6.47 4.32
C GLY A 73 -2.74 -6.45 2.83
N SER A 74 -2.21 -5.35 2.30
CA SER A 74 -1.72 -5.28 0.93
C SER A 74 -0.25 -5.67 0.87
N PRO A 75 0.14 -6.73 0.14
CA PRO A 75 1.54 -7.12 -0.01
C PRO A 75 2.35 -6.08 -0.79
N ALA A 76 3.68 -6.15 -0.70
CA ALA A 76 4.59 -5.21 -1.35
C ALA A 76 4.33 -5.06 -2.86
N SER A 77 4.04 -6.16 -3.56
CA SER A 77 3.71 -6.14 -4.99
C SER A 77 2.48 -5.30 -5.31
N GLN A 78 1.39 -5.47 -4.55
CA GLN A 78 0.16 -4.66 -4.75
C GLN A 78 0.38 -3.19 -4.39
N ARG A 79 1.25 -2.91 -3.41
CA ARG A 79 1.62 -1.54 -3.05
C ARG A 79 2.40 -0.87 -4.19
N ALA A 80 3.36 -1.58 -4.79
CA ALA A 80 4.13 -1.11 -5.93
C ALA A 80 3.24 -0.83 -7.14
N GLU A 81 2.40 -1.78 -7.55
CA GLU A 81 1.45 -1.61 -8.64
C GLU A 81 0.46 -0.46 -8.42
N ARG A 82 -0.04 -0.29 -7.19
CA ARG A 82 -0.93 0.82 -6.85
C ARG A 82 -0.20 2.15 -6.94
N GLY A 83 1.03 2.23 -6.42
CA GLY A 83 1.87 3.41 -6.52
C GLY A 83 2.15 3.81 -7.98
N GLU A 84 2.48 2.83 -8.82
CA GLU A 84 2.71 3.04 -10.25
C GLU A 84 1.43 3.56 -10.96
N ARG A 85 0.29 2.92 -10.73
CA ARG A 85 -1.00 3.38 -11.30
C ARG A 85 -1.37 4.79 -10.84
N ASN A 86 -1.20 5.09 -9.55
CA ASN A 86 -1.48 6.43 -9.02
C ASN A 86 -0.60 7.48 -9.69
N LEU A 87 0.72 7.25 -9.70
CA LEU A 87 1.68 8.16 -10.33
C LEU A 87 1.40 8.35 -11.81
N SER A 88 1.16 7.28 -12.55
CA SER A 88 0.83 7.34 -13.98
C SER A 88 -0.45 8.15 -14.22
N THR A 89 -1.47 7.97 -13.36
CA THR A 89 -2.74 8.71 -13.46
C THR A 89 -2.54 10.20 -13.14
N ILE A 90 -1.78 10.52 -12.10
CA ILE A 90 -1.50 11.90 -11.70
C ILE A 90 -0.72 12.62 -12.81
N LEU A 91 0.35 11.99 -13.30
CA LEU A 91 1.18 12.57 -14.35
C LEU A 91 0.45 12.71 -15.71
N ALA A 92 -0.56 11.88 -15.97
CA ALA A 92 -1.36 11.99 -17.19
C ALA A 92 -2.27 13.23 -17.21
N ARG A 93 -2.59 13.82 -16.05
CA ARG A 93 -3.51 14.96 -15.94
C ARG A 93 -2.88 16.31 -16.17
N ASP A 94 -1.57 16.36 -16.34
CA ASP A 94 -0.79 17.60 -16.54
C ASP A 94 -1.07 18.71 -15.51
N GLU A 95 -1.41 18.30 -14.28
CA GLU A 95 -1.58 19.17 -13.13
C GLU A 95 -0.21 19.47 -12.48
N SER A 96 -0.20 19.94 -11.25
CA SER A 96 1.04 20.24 -10.52
C SER A 96 1.94 19.02 -10.30
N ASP A 97 3.22 19.12 -10.63
CA ASP A 97 4.26 18.10 -10.37
C ASP A 97 4.90 18.25 -8.98
N GLU A 98 4.34 19.10 -8.12
CA GLU A 98 4.89 19.33 -6.80
C GLU A 98 4.85 18.05 -5.96
N VAL A 99 6.03 17.57 -5.55
CA VAL A 99 6.16 16.41 -4.67
C VAL A 99 6.27 16.86 -3.23
N LYS A 100 5.31 16.43 -2.41
CA LYS A 100 5.28 16.68 -0.96
C LYS A 100 5.35 15.36 -0.19
N VAL A 101 5.97 15.40 0.98
CA VAL A 101 5.98 14.28 1.93
C VAL A 101 5.28 14.73 3.20
N GLN A 102 4.31 13.94 3.64
CA GLN A 102 3.64 14.13 4.92
C GLN A 102 4.02 12.99 5.85
N HIS A 103 4.41 13.33 7.08
CA HIS A 103 4.76 12.36 8.11
C HIS A 103 3.54 12.01 8.93
N ASN A 104 3.32 10.73 9.18
CA ASN A 104 2.32 10.26 10.13
C ASN A 104 2.84 9.05 10.93
N GLN A 105 2.01 8.51 11.84
CA GLN A 105 2.38 7.39 12.70
C GLN A 105 2.65 6.09 11.93
N MET A 106 2.05 5.91 10.76
CA MET A 106 2.23 4.71 9.92
C MET A 106 3.45 4.81 9.00
N GLY A 107 3.99 6.01 8.79
CA GLY A 107 5.11 6.24 7.88
C GLY A 107 5.02 7.57 7.14
N ASN A 108 5.66 7.63 5.98
CA ASN A 108 5.76 8.83 5.16
C ASN A 108 4.88 8.70 3.91
N ILE A 109 3.93 9.63 3.78
CA ILE A 109 2.96 9.70 2.68
C ILE A 109 3.54 10.59 1.58
N PHE A 110 3.69 10.03 0.39
CA PHE A 110 4.12 10.77 -0.81
C PHE A 110 2.91 11.27 -1.58
N LEU A 111 2.88 12.57 -1.81
CA LEU A 111 1.86 13.27 -2.57
C LEU A 111 2.50 13.91 -3.80
N VAL A 112 1.84 13.82 -4.95
CA VAL A 112 2.21 14.49 -6.19
C VAL A 112 1.00 15.30 -6.66
N GLY A 113 1.18 16.60 -6.88
CA GLY A 113 0.06 17.50 -7.18
C GLY A 113 -1.05 17.49 -6.11
N GLY A 114 -0.69 17.21 -4.85
CA GLY A 114 -1.64 17.07 -3.75
C GLY A 114 -2.39 15.74 -3.69
N GLN A 115 -2.20 14.83 -4.64
CA GLN A 115 -2.84 13.51 -4.70
C GLN A 115 -1.92 12.44 -4.12
N LEU A 116 -2.51 11.43 -3.45
CA LEU A 116 -1.76 10.32 -2.85
C LEU A 116 -1.10 9.46 -3.95
N ALA A 117 0.22 9.39 -3.93
CA ALA A 117 0.99 8.48 -4.76
C ALA A 117 1.19 7.13 -4.07
N PHE A 118 1.91 7.11 -2.95
CA PHE A 118 2.18 5.91 -2.16
C PHE A 118 2.60 6.27 -0.74
N ILE A 119 2.77 5.24 0.11
CA ILE A 119 3.18 5.38 1.52
C ILE A 119 4.42 4.51 1.74
N LEU A 120 5.46 5.06 2.40
CA LEU A 120 6.61 4.33 2.91
C LEU A 120 6.47 4.12 4.41
N THR A 121 6.80 2.92 4.88
CA THR A 121 6.74 2.55 6.29
C THR A 121 8.13 2.23 6.84
N HIS A 122 8.24 2.12 8.16
CA HIS A 122 9.48 1.70 8.83
C HIS A 122 9.92 0.28 8.43
N ASP A 123 8.99 -0.55 7.96
CA ASP A 123 9.29 -1.92 7.55
C ASP A 123 9.74 -2.04 6.09
N ASP A 124 9.69 -0.94 5.33
CA ASP A 124 10.25 -0.88 3.98
C ASP A 124 11.75 -0.54 3.96
N VAL A 125 12.31 -0.17 5.12
CA VAL A 125 13.71 0.20 5.29
C VAL A 125 14.61 -1.04 5.23
N ASP A 126 15.74 -0.94 4.56
CA ASP A 126 16.77 -1.98 4.57
C ASP A 126 17.55 -1.97 5.89
N LYS A 127 17.05 -2.77 6.84
CA LYS A 127 17.67 -2.88 8.17
C LYS A 127 19.08 -3.47 8.15
N LEU A 128 19.41 -4.25 7.10
CA LEU A 128 20.73 -4.88 6.96
C LEU A 128 21.79 -3.89 6.51
N SER A 129 21.42 -2.90 5.71
CA SER A 129 22.33 -1.83 5.27
C SER A 129 22.44 -0.68 6.26
N GLY A 130 21.66 -0.69 7.35
CA GLY A 130 21.60 0.41 8.30
C GLY A 130 20.84 1.63 7.76
N GLU A 131 20.03 1.45 6.72
CA GLU A 131 19.19 2.51 6.17
C GLU A 131 18.19 3.01 7.23
N THR A 132 17.80 4.27 7.16
CA THR A 132 16.75 4.86 8.00
C THR A 132 15.55 5.23 7.14
N LEU A 133 14.36 5.33 7.77
CA LEU A 133 13.17 5.78 7.04
C LEU A 133 13.36 7.20 6.46
N GLU A 134 14.06 8.05 7.18
CA GLU A 134 14.38 9.41 6.69
C GLU A 134 15.28 9.36 5.46
N GLY A 135 16.35 8.56 5.49
CA GLY A 135 17.27 8.36 4.36
C GLY A 135 16.56 7.77 3.14
N LEU A 136 15.74 6.72 3.35
CA LEU A 136 14.92 6.13 2.31
C LEU A 136 13.93 7.16 1.71
N THR A 137 13.31 7.96 2.56
CA THR A 137 12.36 9.01 2.12
C THR A 137 13.06 10.06 1.27
N HIS A 138 14.23 10.53 1.70
CA HIS A 138 14.99 11.53 0.98
C HIS A 138 15.45 11.02 -0.39
N SER A 139 16.02 9.83 -0.43
CA SER A 139 16.48 9.21 -1.70
C SER A 139 15.30 8.94 -2.66
N THR A 140 14.15 8.54 -2.13
CA THR A 140 12.92 8.31 -2.91
C THR A 140 12.38 9.63 -3.47
N LEU A 141 12.37 10.69 -2.66
CA LEU A 141 11.91 12.02 -3.07
C LEU A 141 12.77 12.55 -4.24
N ASP A 142 14.10 12.42 -4.16
CA ASP A 142 15.01 12.88 -5.21
C ASP A 142 14.83 12.08 -6.51
N LYS A 143 14.70 10.75 -6.40
CA LYS A 143 14.44 9.89 -7.55
C LYS A 143 13.12 10.24 -8.21
N LEU A 144 12.05 10.40 -7.41
CA LEU A 144 10.72 10.70 -7.91
C LEU A 144 10.69 12.05 -8.63
N ARG A 145 11.27 13.09 -8.05
CA ARG A 145 11.39 14.42 -8.69
C ARG A 145 12.13 14.35 -10.02
N ARG A 146 13.22 13.59 -10.08
CA ARG A 146 13.99 13.40 -11.31
C ARG A 146 13.17 12.72 -12.40
N VAL A 147 12.48 11.62 -12.06
CA VAL A 147 11.65 10.90 -13.04
C VAL A 147 10.50 11.78 -13.54
N ILE A 148 9.87 12.56 -12.68
CA ILE A 148 8.81 13.49 -13.06
C ILE A 148 9.34 14.55 -14.02
N ALA A 149 10.48 15.17 -13.73
CA ALA A 149 11.10 16.16 -14.60
C ALA A 149 11.44 15.59 -15.97
N GLU A 150 12.09 14.41 -16.01
CA GLU A 150 12.44 13.72 -17.28
C GLU A 150 11.17 13.37 -18.10
N THR A 151 10.09 12.96 -17.44
CA THR A 151 8.82 12.66 -18.12
C THR A 151 8.21 13.90 -18.75
N ARG A 152 8.30 15.04 -18.08
CA ARG A 152 7.80 16.33 -18.59
C ARG A 152 8.58 16.79 -19.81
N GLU A 153 9.91 16.80 -19.71
CA GLU A 153 10.78 17.17 -20.84
C GLU A 153 10.52 16.31 -22.09
N SER A 154 10.30 15.00 -21.89
CA SER A 154 9.98 14.10 -23.01
C SER A 154 8.66 14.45 -23.69
N ARG A 155 7.62 14.81 -22.90
CA ARG A 155 6.31 15.21 -23.43
C ARG A 155 6.37 16.53 -24.18
N ASP A 156 7.08 17.52 -23.63
CA ASP A 156 7.24 18.83 -24.24
C ASP A 156 7.95 18.70 -25.59
N SER A 157 9.01 17.89 -25.66
CA SER A 157 9.72 17.62 -26.92
C SER A 157 8.85 16.89 -27.96
N GLU A 158 8.03 15.93 -27.57
CA GLU A 158 7.08 15.27 -28.46
C GLU A 158 5.97 16.22 -28.95
N ALA A 159 5.50 17.11 -28.07
CA ALA A 159 4.50 18.12 -28.46
C ALA A 159 5.07 19.11 -29.47
N MET A 160 6.30 19.58 -29.27
CA MET A 160 7.00 20.44 -30.21
C MET A 160 7.22 19.76 -31.57
N ALA A 161 7.67 18.50 -31.56
CA ALA A 161 7.89 17.74 -32.80
C ALA A 161 6.60 17.56 -33.60
N ARG A 162 5.47 17.26 -32.94
CA ARG A 162 4.16 17.15 -33.58
C ARG A 162 3.68 18.49 -34.13
N GLY A 163 3.87 19.58 -33.40
CA GLY A 163 3.52 20.92 -33.86
C GLY A 163 4.32 21.35 -35.11
N ALA A 164 5.62 21.07 -35.15
CA ALA A 164 6.47 21.35 -36.30
C ALA A 164 6.05 20.53 -37.53
N ALA A 165 5.73 19.26 -37.38
CA ALA A 165 5.26 18.41 -38.48
C ALA A 165 3.89 18.88 -39.05
N ALA A 166 2.98 19.37 -38.21
CA ALA A 166 1.69 19.91 -38.63
C ALA A 166 1.82 21.26 -39.37
N ALA A 167 2.85 22.06 -39.06
CA ALA A 167 3.08 23.33 -39.72
C ALA A 167 3.74 23.20 -41.10
N ALA A 168 4.33 22.02 -41.41
CA ALA A 168 5.01 21.72 -42.66
C ALA A 168 4.13 21.03 -43.74
N ALA A 169 2.89 20.72 -43.39
CA ALA A 169 1.91 20.06 -44.27
C ALA A 169 0.88 21.04 -44.79
#